data_b2052096443f61256ae2290521ab8ac1
#
_entry.id   b2052096443f61256ae2290521ab8ac1
#
_cell.length_a   1.000
_cell.length_b   1.000
_cell.length_c   1.000
_cell.angle_alpha   90.00
_cell.angle_beta   90.00
_cell.angle_gamma   90.00
#
_symmetry.space_group_name_H-M   'P 1'
#
loop_
_entity.id
_entity.type
_entity.pdbx_description
1 polymer ?
#
loop_
_entity_poly.entity_id
_entity_poly.type
_entity_poly.pdbx_seq_one_letter_code
_entity_poly.pdbx_strand_id
1 'polypeptide(L)'
;MAHTNNNASIESKKDFEDTPSGKYKYWAEELGSSIKSREKWWKQSDKIVNRYLGESTQSKDSLDNKGFDLNMFHSNIKTLGDMLYGNTPKIDVSRRYAQPSDDIGRVAAEMMERLLNLDVAENGAEIDAVFRSTLQDRLLVGLGCAKVRYEVETEQAPVMDEQGQ
;
A
#
# COMPACT_ATOMS: atom_id res chain seq x y z
N MET A 1 -42.67 14.85 9.12
CA MET A 1 -41.32 14.49 8.68
C MET A 1 -40.74 13.55 9.72
N ALA A 2 -40.72 12.25 9.38
CA ALA A 2 -40.28 11.19 10.31
C ALA A 2 -38.77 11.00 10.16
N HIS A 3 -38.05 11.28 11.24
CA HIS A 3 -36.63 10.91 11.37
C HIS A 3 -36.55 9.39 11.56
N THR A 4 -36.14 8.69 10.51
CA THR A 4 -35.78 7.28 10.59
C THR A 4 -34.40 7.19 11.29
N ASN A 5 -34.42 6.81 12.57
CA ASN A 5 -33.25 6.40 13.31
C ASN A 5 -32.71 5.09 12.70
N ASN A 6 -31.64 5.20 11.90
CA ASN A 6 -30.81 4.07 11.54
C ASN A 6 -29.88 3.73 12.72
N ASN A 7 -30.42 3.14 13.76
CA ASN A 7 -29.65 2.32 14.69
C ASN A 7 -29.38 0.98 13.98
N ALA A 8 -28.37 0.96 13.10
CA ALA A 8 -27.74 -0.29 12.74
C ALA A 8 -27.13 -0.84 14.04
N SER A 9 -27.80 -1.86 14.55
CA SER A 9 -27.37 -2.68 15.67
C SER A 9 -25.90 -3.02 15.50
N ILE A 10 -25.08 -2.54 16.42
CA ILE A 10 -23.73 -3.03 16.65
C ILE A 10 -23.94 -4.48 17.08
N GLU A 11 -23.84 -5.40 16.11
CA GLU A 11 -23.84 -6.83 16.38
C GLU A 11 -22.76 -7.08 17.43
N SER A 12 -23.20 -7.63 18.56
CA SER A 12 -22.38 -7.99 19.68
C SER A 12 -21.11 -8.69 19.20
N LYS A 13 -19.94 -8.13 19.59
CA LYS A 13 -18.66 -8.83 19.48
C LYS A 13 -18.88 -10.22 20.05
N LYS A 14 -18.85 -11.25 19.20
CA LYS A 14 -18.83 -12.64 19.67
C LYS A 14 -17.60 -12.77 20.57
N ASP A 15 -17.85 -12.97 21.84
CA ASP A 15 -16.79 -13.29 22.82
C ASP A 15 -16.11 -14.56 22.30
N PHE A 16 -14.88 -14.42 21.81
CA PHE A 16 -14.11 -15.59 21.41
C PHE A 16 -13.41 -16.17 22.64
N GLU A 17 -13.41 -17.50 22.76
CA GLU A 17 -12.64 -18.17 23.79
C GLU A 17 -11.18 -17.77 23.65
N ASP A 18 -10.57 -17.28 24.74
CA ASP A 18 -9.15 -16.84 24.77
C ASP A 18 -8.16 -18.03 24.74
N THR A 19 -8.50 -19.04 23.97
CA THR A 19 -7.67 -20.19 23.66
C THR A 19 -7.05 -20.02 22.27
N PRO A 20 -5.86 -20.59 21.99
CA PRO A 20 -5.25 -20.53 20.65
C PRO A 20 -6.18 -21.04 19.55
N SER A 21 -6.96 -22.09 19.82
CA SER A 21 -7.94 -22.66 18.89
C SER A 21 -9.13 -21.73 18.66
N GLY A 22 -9.65 -21.07 19.71
CA GLY A 22 -10.72 -20.10 19.61
C GLY A 22 -10.31 -18.88 18.78
N LYS A 23 -9.11 -18.35 19.02
CA LYS A 23 -8.53 -17.25 18.24
C LYS A 23 -8.38 -17.61 16.76
N TYR A 24 -7.86 -18.79 16.48
CA TYR A 24 -7.73 -19.25 15.08
C TYR A 24 -9.09 -19.32 14.38
N LYS A 25 -10.09 -19.93 15.02
CA LYS A 25 -11.45 -20.08 14.46
C LYS A 25 -12.08 -18.71 14.18
N TYR A 26 -11.97 -17.78 15.14
CA TYR A 26 -12.47 -16.43 14.99
C TYR A 26 -11.84 -15.71 13.79
N TRP A 27 -10.52 -15.73 13.69
CA TRP A 27 -9.83 -15.05 12.59
C TRP A 27 -10.07 -15.73 11.24
N ALA A 28 -10.23 -17.05 11.20
CA ALA A 28 -10.57 -17.78 9.98
C ALA A 28 -11.98 -17.43 9.48
N GLU A 29 -12.96 -17.31 10.39
CA GLU A 29 -14.32 -16.88 10.06
C GLU A 29 -14.34 -15.42 9.58
N GLU A 30 -13.63 -14.52 10.26
CA GLU A 30 -13.53 -13.11 9.89
C GLU A 30 -12.87 -12.92 8.52
N LEU A 31 -11.78 -13.64 8.26
CA LEU A 31 -11.13 -13.66 6.96
C LEU A 31 -12.06 -14.16 5.86
N GLY A 32 -12.77 -15.26 6.11
CA GLY A 32 -13.74 -15.83 5.17
C GLY A 32 -14.88 -14.85 4.84
N SER A 33 -15.39 -14.15 5.84
CA SER A 33 -16.41 -13.11 5.67
C SER A 33 -15.89 -11.93 4.85
N SER A 34 -14.67 -11.47 5.17
CA SER A 34 -14.02 -10.37 4.45
C SER A 34 -13.75 -10.70 2.98
N ILE A 35 -13.32 -11.93 2.69
CA ILE A 35 -13.10 -12.39 1.31
C ILE A 35 -14.43 -12.38 0.54
N LYS A 36 -15.50 -12.94 1.12
CA LYS A 36 -16.84 -12.97 0.47
C LYS A 36 -17.37 -11.55 0.20
N SER A 37 -17.20 -10.63 1.15
CA SER A 37 -17.67 -9.25 1.00
C SER A 37 -16.98 -8.52 -0.15
N ARG A 38 -15.72 -8.89 -0.44
CA ARG A 38 -14.90 -8.29 -1.50
C ARG A 38 -14.93 -9.01 -2.85
N GLU A 39 -15.65 -10.14 -2.96
CA GLU A 39 -15.68 -10.95 -4.19
C GLU A 39 -16.14 -10.13 -5.41
N LYS A 40 -17.13 -9.26 -5.23
CA LYS A 40 -17.62 -8.38 -6.29
C LYS A 40 -16.57 -7.38 -6.74
N TRP A 41 -15.82 -6.83 -5.80
CA TRP A 41 -14.71 -5.91 -6.08
C TRP A 41 -13.58 -6.61 -6.84
N TRP A 42 -13.20 -7.84 -6.45
CA TRP A 42 -12.19 -8.63 -7.15
C TRP A 42 -12.57 -8.86 -8.61
N LYS A 43 -13.79 -9.32 -8.88
CA LYS A 43 -14.28 -9.56 -10.24
C LYS A 43 -14.31 -8.28 -11.09
N GLN A 44 -14.55 -7.13 -10.47
CA GLN A 44 -14.53 -5.85 -11.16
C GLN A 44 -13.10 -5.38 -11.43
N SER A 45 -12.20 -5.58 -10.48
CA SER A 45 -10.78 -5.25 -10.61
C SER A 45 -10.12 -6.02 -11.75
N ASP A 46 -10.37 -7.32 -11.87
CA ASP A 46 -9.87 -8.14 -12.99
C ASP A 46 -10.30 -7.57 -14.34
N LYS A 47 -11.55 -7.17 -14.48
CA LYS A 47 -12.04 -6.55 -15.72
C LYS A 47 -11.35 -5.22 -16.04
N ILE A 48 -11.07 -4.41 -15.02
CA ILE A 48 -10.38 -3.14 -15.18
C ILE A 48 -8.92 -3.37 -15.61
N VAL A 49 -8.22 -4.30 -14.96
CA VAL A 49 -6.85 -4.65 -15.28
C VAL A 49 -6.74 -5.21 -16.70
N ASN A 50 -7.61 -6.13 -17.09
CA ASN A 50 -7.65 -6.69 -18.45
C ASN A 50 -7.90 -5.59 -19.50
N ARG A 51 -8.75 -4.62 -19.20
CA ARG A 51 -8.98 -3.46 -20.07
C ARG A 51 -7.75 -2.55 -20.14
N TYR A 52 -7.06 -2.36 -19.03
CA TYR A 52 -5.82 -1.58 -18.98
C TYR A 52 -4.70 -2.22 -19.81
N LEU A 53 -4.61 -3.55 -19.77
CA LEU A 53 -3.65 -4.34 -20.57
C LEU A 53 -4.05 -4.45 -22.04
N GLY A 54 -5.27 -4.06 -22.40
CA GLY A 54 -5.77 -4.16 -23.77
C GLY A 54 -6.29 -5.55 -24.15
N GLU A 55 -6.39 -6.48 -23.21
CA GLU A 55 -6.83 -7.87 -23.46
C GLU A 55 -8.35 -7.97 -23.70
N SER A 56 -9.10 -6.97 -23.25
CA SER A 56 -10.57 -6.97 -23.27
C SER A 56 -11.19 -6.71 -24.65
N THR A 57 -10.41 -6.27 -25.63
CA THR A 57 -10.96 -5.76 -26.90
C THR A 57 -10.88 -6.76 -28.05
N GLN A 58 -10.30 -7.92 -27.81
CA GLN A 58 -10.33 -9.00 -28.80
C GLN A 58 -11.64 -9.81 -28.68
N SER A 59 -12.72 -9.24 -29.17
CA SER A 59 -13.85 -10.07 -29.60
C SER A 59 -13.36 -10.94 -30.78
N LYS A 60 -13.32 -12.26 -30.55
CA LYS A 60 -12.80 -13.26 -31.48
C LYS A 60 -13.55 -13.32 -32.83
N ASP A 61 -14.49 -12.43 -33.08
CA ASP A 61 -15.41 -12.49 -34.20
C ASP A 61 -15.17 -11.46 -35.31
N SER A 62 -14.15 -10.64 -35.24
CA SER A 62 -13.86 -9.72 -36.36
C SER A 62 -12.50 -9.98 -36.97
N LEU A 63 -12.43 -11.01 -37.79
CA LEU A 63 -11.32 -11.27 -38.71
C LEU A 63 -11.10 -10.14 -39.73
N ASP A 64 -11.98 -9.16 -39.80
CA ASP A 64 -12.00 -8.20 -40.93
C ASP A 64 -11.73 -6.73 -40.51
N ASN A 65 -11.53 -6.41 -39.23
CA ASN A 65 -11.24 -5.05 -38.84
C ASN A 65 -9.98 -4.98 -37.98
N LYS A 66 -8.80 -4.95 -38.61
CA LYS A 66 -7.54 -4.51 -37.99
C LYS A 66 -7.60 -3.00 -37.71
N GLY A 67 -8.65 -2.56 -37.01
CA GLY A 67 -8.74 -1.23 -36.45
C GLY A 67 -7.65 -1.06 -35.40
N PHE A 68 -6.89 0.01 -35.51
CA PHE A 68 -5.91 0.41 -34.53
C PHE A 68 -6.65 0.73 -33.23
N ASP A 69 -6.66 -0.22 -32.29
CA ASP A 69 -7.32 -0.02 -30.99
C ASP A 69 -6.39 0.81 -30.09
N LEU A 70 -6.66 2.09 -30.06
CA LEU A 70 -5.93 3.02 -29.22
C LEU A 70 -6.42 2.87 -27.77
N ASN A 71 -5.61 2.26 -26.90
CA ASN A 71 -5.93 2.11 -25.48
C ASN A 71 -5.82 3.46 -24.75
N MET A 72 -6.84 4.29 -24.93
CA MET A 72 -6.92 5.60 -24.27
C MET A 72 -6.98 5.49 -22.74
N PHE A 73 -7.49 4.38 -22.22
CA PHE A 73 -7.57 4.17 -20.79
C PHE A 73 -6.16 4.03 -20.17
N HIS A 74 -5.28 3.27 -20.81
CA HIS A 74 -3.88 3.15 -20.40
C HIS A 74 -3.17 4.52 -20.42
N SER A 75 -3.33 5.27 -21.51
CA SER A 75 -2.72 6.61 -21.65
C SER A 75 -3.21 7.58 -20.58
N ASN A 76 -4.50 7.60 -20.29
CA ASN A 76 -5.07 8.46 -19.25
C ASN A 76 -4.57 8.12 -17.86
N ILE A 77 -4.50 6.84 -17.49
CA ILE A 77 -3.97 6.39 -16.18
C ILE A 77 -2.52 6.80 -16.02
N LYS A 78 -1.70 6.62 -17.07
CA LYS A 78 -0.29 7.04 -17.05
C LYS A 78 -0.15 8.55 -16.88
N THR A 79 -0.90 9.33 -17.65
CA THR A 79 -0.88 10.80 -17.55
C THR A 79 -1.31 11.26 -16.16
N LEU A 80 -2.37 10.70 -15.60
CA LEU A 80 -2.81 11.01 -14.23
C LEU A 80 -1.75 10.64 -13.20
N GLY A 81 -1.09 9.48 -13.32
CA GLY A 81 0.02 9.09 -12.47
C GLY A 81 1.16 10.11 -12.48
N ASP A 82 1.59 10.53 -13.66
CA ASP A 82 2.66 11.52 -13.81
C ASP A 82 2.26 12.92 -13.29
N MET A 83 0.98 13.28 -13.40
CA MET A 83 0.47 14.55 -12.83
C MET A 83 0.39 14.53 -11.31
N LEU A 84 0.04 13.39 -10.72
CA LEU A 84 -0.13 13.26 -9.27
C LEU A 84 1.20 13.01 -8.53
N TYR A 85 2.15 12.39 -9.20
CA TYR A 85 3.44 12.04 -8.62
C TYR A 85 4.59 12.53 -9.52
N GLY A 86 5.03 13.76 -9.27
CA GLY A 86 6.14 14.35 -10.01
C GLY A 86 7.52 14.09 -9.39
N ASN A 87 7.60 14.08 -8.06
CA ASN A 87 8.86 13.92 -7.34
C ASN A 87 8.66 13.07 -6.08
N THR A 88 9.74 12.42 -5.63
CA THR A 88 9.75 11.70 -4.35
C THR A 88 9.46 12.67 -3.19
N PRO A 89 8.50 12.36 -2.31
CA PRO A 89 8.13 13.24 -1.20
C PRO A 89 9.27 13.36 -0.20
N LYS A 90 9.47 14.57 0.31
CA LYS A 90 10.38 14.81 1.42
C LYS A 90 9.72 14.42 2.74
N ILE A 91 10.47 13.76 3.61
CA ILE A 91 10.01 13.38 4.95
C ILE A 91 10.17 14.57 5.88
N ASP A 92 9.11 14.91 6.61
CA ASP A 92 9.08 15.90 7.67
C ASP A 92 8.77 15.19 8.99
N VAL A 93 9.62 15.38 9.99
CA VAL A 93 9.48 14.76 11.32
C VAL A 93 9.27 15.84 12.37
N SER A 94 8.10 15.83 12.97
CA SER A 94 7.75 16.77 14.02
C SER A 94 7.49 16.06 15.35
N ARG A 95 7.63 16.82 16.45
CA ARG A 95 7.32 16.32 17.79
C ARG A 95 5.82 16.06 17.94
N ARG A 96 5.47 14.98 18.63
CA ARG A 96 4.06 14.66 18.92
C ARG A 96 3.37 15.71 19.79
N TYR A 97 4.12 16.27 20.77
CA TYR A 97 3.64 17.31 21.66
C TYR A 97 4.55 18.53 21.51
N ALA A 98 3.98 19.65 21.08
CA ALA A 98 4.71 20.91 20.88
C ALA A 98 4.96 21.63 22.22
N GLN A 99 5.68 21.00 23.14
CA GLN A 99 6.10 21.68 24.39
C GLN A 99 7.32 22.57 24.10
N PRO A 100 7.26 23.88 24.41
CA PRO A 100 8.35 24.80 24.12
C PRO A 100 9.66 24.46 24.85
N SER A 101 9.57 23.80 26.02
CA SER A 101 10.71 23.43 26.87
C SER A 101 11.41 22.13 26.51
N ASP A 102 10.90 21.38 25.50
CA ASP A 102 11.46 20.10 25.09
C ASP A 102 12.46 20.29 23.91
N ASP A 103 13.64 20.78 24.23
CA ASP A 103 14.71 20.93 23.26
C ASP A 103 15.30 19.58 22.81
N ILE A 104 15.31 18.58 23.68
CA ILE A 104 15.81 17.23 23.36
C ILE A 104 14.93 16.60 22.28
N GLY A 105 13.61 16.64 22.44
CA GLY A 105 12.68 16.13 21.46
C GLY A 105 12.76 16.87 20.12
N ARG A 106 13.04 18.17 20.13
CA ARG A 106 13.26 18.96 18.91
C ARG A 106 14.49 18.50 18.14
N VAL A 107 15.62 18.37 18.84
CA VAL A 107 16.88 17.91 18.22
C VAL A 107 16.77 16.47 17.73
N ALA A 108 16.12 15.59 18.49
CA ALA A 108 15.89 14.21 18.08
C ALA A 108 15.02 14.12 16.81
N ALA A 109 13.96 14.94 16.71
CA ALA A 109 13.11 14.98 15.51
C ALA A 109 13.91 15.47 14.28
N GLU A 110 14.71 16.51 14.44
CA GLU A 110 15.57 17.03 13.36
C GLU A 110 16.63 16.02 12.90
N MET A 111 17.25 15.29 13.83
CA MET A 111 18.18 14.22 13.50
C MET A 111 17.49 13.07 12.75
N MET A 112 16.30 12.65 13.21
CA MET A 112 15.49 11.62 12.57
C MET A 112 15.10 12.04 11.15
N GLU A 113 14.67 13.29 10.97
CA GLU A 113 14.31 13.83 9.65
C GLU A 113 15.50 13.76 8.69
N ARG A 114 16.69 14.15 9.14
CA ARG A 114 17.92 14.11 8.32
C ARG A 114 18.29 12.69 7.95
N LEU A 115 18.24 11.75 8.91
CA LEU A 115 18.55 10.33 8.65
C LEU A 115 17.58 9.70 7.66
N LEU A 116 16.28 9.92 7.85
CA LEU A 116 15.27 9.36 6.94
C LEU A 116 15.35 9.97 5.54
N ASN A 117 15.62 11.28 5.43
CA ASN A 117 15.81 11.89 4.11
C ASN A 117 17.11 11.45 3.42
N LEU A 118 18.16 11.12 4.18
CA LEU A 118 19.38 10.53 3.65
C LEU A 118 19.10 9.14 3.09
N ASP A 119 18.41 8.29 3.84
CA ASP A 119 18.00 6.95 3.40
C ASP A 119 17.13 6.99 2.13
N VAL A 120 16.15 7.91 2.08
CA VAL A 120 15.36 8.16 0.87
C VAL A 120 16.21 8.65 -0.29
N ALA A 121 17.26 9.41 -0.05
CA ALA A 121 18.16 9.90 -1.11
C ALA A 121 19.06 8.77 -1.65
N GLU A 122 19.54 7.88 -0.81
CA GLU A 122 20.35 6.73 -1.19
C GLU A 122 19.55 5.64 -1.92
N ASN A 123 18.35 5.35 -1.44
CA ASN A 123 17.45 4.33 -1.99
C ASN A 123 16.32 4.92 -2.86
N GLY A 124 16.48 6.14 -3.34
CA GLY A 124 15.43 6.93 -3.98
C GLY A 124 14.77 6.28 -5.19
N ALA A 125 15.53 5.55 -6.00
CA ALA A 125 15.00 4.87 -7.19
C ALA A 125 14.03 3.72 -6.82
N GLU A 126 14.33 2.97 -5.76
CA GLU A 126 13.49 1.87 -5.30
C GLU A 126 12.22 2.41 -4.64
N ILE A 127 12.35 3.41 -3.78
CA ILE A 127 11.23 4.09 -3.13
C ILE A 127 10.30 4.74 -4.19
N ASP A 128 10.86 5.42 -5.19
CA ASP A 128 10.08 6.01 -6.30
C ASP A 128 9.29 4.94 -7.06
N ALA A 129 9.90 3.80 -7.36
CA ALA A 129 9.22 2.69 -8.03
C ALA A 129 8.05 2.14 -7.20
N VAL A 130 8.22 1.99 -5.88
CA VAL A 130 7.15 1.55 -4.97
C VAL A 130 6.01 2.56 -4.92
N PHE A 131 6.30 3.85 -4.82
CA PHE A 131 5.25 4.89 -4.83
C PHE A 131 4.50 4.94 -6.14
N ARG A 132 5.19 4.87 -7.29
CA ARG A 132 4.55 4.86 -8.62
C ARG A 132 3.66 3.65 -8.80
N SER A 133 4.11 2.44 -8.43
CA SER A 133 3.30 1.23 -8.53
C SER A 133 2.08 1.29 -7.60
N THR A 134 2.24 1.75 -6.37
CA THR A 134 1.14 1.91 -5.41
C THR A 134 0.11 2.91 -5.89
N LEU A 135 0.55 4.02 -6.49
CA LEU A 135 -0.34 5.02 -7.08
C LEU A 135 -1.08 4.44 -8.29
N GLN A 136 -0.39 3.70 -9.15
CA GLN A 136 -1.00 3.03 -10.30
C GLN A 136 -2.08 2.05 -9.87
N ASP A 137 -1.82 1.22 -8.86
CA ASP A 137 -2.82 0.31 -8.28
C ASP A 137 -4.02 1.08 -7.72
N ARG A 138 -3.77 2.19 -7.04
CA ARG A 138 -4.84 3.08 -6.55
C ARG A 138 -5.70 3.65 -7.66
N LEU A 139 -5.10 4.05 -8.79
CA LEU A 139 -5.82 4.61 -9.93
C LEU A 139 -6.61 3.55 -10.71
N LEU A 140 -6.10 2.32 -10.79
CA LEU A 140 -6.74 1.22 -11.51
C LEU A 140 -7.90 0.61 -10.70
N VAL A 141 -7.60 0.06 -9.54
CA VAL A 141 -8.56 -0.74 -8.77
C VAL A 141 -9.10 -0.04 -7.52
N GLY A 142 -8.64 1.17 -7.25
CA GLY A 142 -9.08 1.99 -6.13
C GLY A 142 -8.36 1.69 -4.81
N LEU A 143 -7.41 0.75 -4.79
CA LEU A 143 -6.63 0.37 -3.60
C LEU A 143 -5.18 0.15 -3.99
N GLY A 144 -4.27 0.93 -3.40
CA GLY A 144 -2.83 0.73 -3.46
C GLY A 144 -2.30 0.52 -2.05
N CYS A 145 -1.42 -0.46 -1.86
CA CYS A 145 -0.82 -0.77 -0.58
C CYS A 145 0.70 -0.88 -0.70
N ALA A 146 1.42 -0.19 0.18
CA ALA A 146 2.85 -0.39 0.37
C ALA A 146 3.10 -0.90 1.79
N LYS A 147 4.06 -1.81 1.96
CA LYS A 147 4.44 -2.36 3.26
C LYS A 147 5.87 -1.97 3.57
N VAL A 148 6.05 -1.29 4.69
CA VAL A 148 7.37 -1.02 5.25
C VAL A 148 7.75 -2.17 6.19
N ARG A 149 8.95 -2.67 6.04
CA ARG A 149 9.49 -3.76 6.84
C ARG A 149 10.91 -3.38 7.28
N TYR A 150 11.24 -3.64 8.52
CA TYR A 150 12.59 -3.48 9.03
C TYR A 150 13.36 -4.80 8.81
N GLU A 151 14.50 -4.74 8.15
CA GLU A 151 15.42 -5.85 7.98
C GLU A 151 16.74 -5.49 8.64
N VAL A 152 17.29 -6.42 9.42
CA VAL A 152 18.61 -6.28 10.05
C VAL A 152 19.57 -7.12 9.26
N GLU A 153 20.52 -6.48 8.60
CA GLU A 153 21.68 -7.16 8.03
C GLU A 153 22.72 -7.35 9.15
N THR A 154 23.04 -8.60 9.47
CA THR A 154 24.10 -8.93 10.42
C THR A 154 25.34 -9.34 9.61
N GLU A 155 26.36 -8.49 9.57
CA GLU A 155 27.67 -8.92 9.15
C GLU A 155 28.32 -9.74 10.26
N GLN A 156 28.78 -10.95 9.94
CA GLN A 156 29.64 -11.71 10.83
C GLN A 156 30.99 -10.99 10.85
N ALA A 157 31.28 -10.33 11.97
CA ALA A 157 32.62 -9.80 12.19
C ALA A 157 33.63 -10.96 12.07
N PRO A 158 34.73 -10.78 11.32
CA PRO A 158 35.75 -11.81 11.23
C PRO A 158 36.27 -12.12 12.66
N VAL A 159 36.14 -13.38 13.05
CA VAL A 159 36.69 -13.86 14.32
C VAL A 159 38.20 -13.72 14.20
N MET A 160 38.78 -12.73 14.88
CA MET A 160 40.23 -12.64 15.02
C MET A 160 40.64 -13.83 15.91
N ASP A 161 41.37 -14.77 15.33
CA ASP A 161 42.03 -15.82 16.09
C ASP A 161 42.97 -15.18 17.11
N GLU A 162 43.15 -15.80 18.29
CA GLU A 162 44.00 -15.31 19.38
C GLU A 162 45.48 -15.09 18.98
N GLN A 163 45.84 -15.32 17.72
CA GLN A 163 47.18 -15.14 17.18
C GLN A 163 47.32 -13.91 16.25
N GLY A 164 46.26 -13.11 16.09
CA GLY A 164 46.37 -11.78 15.43
C GLY A 164 46.77 -11.84 13.95
N GLN A 165 46.47 -12.93 13.24
CA GLN A 165 46.61 -13.04 11.78
C GLN A 165 45.26 -13.19 11.11
#